data_c914328f27caaa79ab5bf89ec83f5b66
#
_entry.id   c914328f27caaa79ab5bf89ec83f5b66
#
_cell.length_a   1.000
_cell.length_b   1.000
_cell.length_c   1.000
_cell.angle_alpha   90.00
_cell.angle_beta   90.00
_cell.angle_gamma   90.00
#
_symmetry.space_group_name_H-M   'P 1'
#
loop_
_entity.id
_entity.type
_entity.pdbx_description
1 polymer ?
#
loop_
_entity_poly.entity_id
_entity_poly.type
_entity_poly.pdbx_seq_one_letter_code
_entity_poly.pdbx_strand_id
1 'polypeptide(L)'
;MEFRREEILPGVFLTALHTDKFKTAAMSLSLLAQLDGETASMNALIPSVLRRGTARCPDLDSLAAYMDGLYGLRAEPVVRCVGEIQAPGFYATFPEDRCLPGRERLLEAAAGLLGELLLSPNTRGGLLLPDYVERERERLAERIRARRNNKDAYAVLRLVELMCACESISVGALGSEQDAENIGYVALSKHYKALLASAPVEVFYCGGADWDEAASAVSAALATLPRGEIDWELGTDIRMNSLEAEPRVFRERMELSQGKLALGWRLGECMEEPDLAALRVFNAVYGGCPSSKLFQNVRERRSLCYYASSGVDTQKGLLLVASAVNFENFGAAREEILAQLEAMRRGEISPAELDGARRSCAGALR
;
A
#
# COMPACT_ATOMS: atom_id res chain seq x y z
N MET A 1 -0.84 -16.07 19.14
CA MET A 1 -0.96 -14.67 18.71
C MET A 1 -2.31 -14.19 19.13
N GLU A 2 -2.39 -13.16 19.91
CA GLU A 2 -3.63 -12.50 20.30
C GLU A 2 -3.79 -11.25 19.44
N PHE A 3 -4.96 -11.11 18.81
CA PHE A 3 -5.29 -9.98 17.93
C PHE A 3 -6.47 -9.25 18.55
N ARG A 4 -6.33 -7.93 18.72
CA ARG A 4 -7.38 -7.08 19.25
C ARG A 4 -7.44 -5.77 18.47
N ARG A 5 -8.66 -5.30 18.14
CA ARG A 5 -8.89 -4.01 17.51
C ARG A 5 -10.01 -3.28 18.22
N GLU A 6 -9.76 -2.07 18.71
CA GLU A 6 -10.75 -1.23 19.39
C GLU A 6 -10.50 0.26 19.08
N GLU A 7 -11.53 1.05 19.22
CA GLU A 7 -11.46 2.51 19.24
C GLU A 7 -10.94 2.97 20.59
N ILE A 8 -9.77 3.63 20.60
CA ILE A 8 -9.10 4.07 21.84
C ILE A 8 -9.26 5.57 22.11
N LEU A 9 -9.52 6.36 21.09
CA LEU A 9 -9.87 7.79 21.12
C LEU A 9 -10.90 8.04 19.99
N PRO A 10 -11.66 9.15 20.03
CA PRO A 10 -12.65 9.43 18.97
C PRO A 10 -12.04 9.34 17.56
N GLY A 11 -12.51 8.38 16.75
CA GLY A 11 -12.03 8.11 15.39
C GLY A 11 -10.60 7.58 15.32
N VAL A 12 -10.02 7.08 16.43
CA VAL A 12 -8.70 6.45 16.46
C VAL A 12 -8.84 4.99 16.85
N PHE A 13 -8.48 4.10 15.96
CA PHE A 13 -8.50 2.66 16.18
C PHE A 13 -7.08 2.13 16.36
N LEU A 14 -6.89 1.34 17.41
CA LEU A 14 -5.68 0.55 17.60
C LEU A 14 -5.96 -0.91 17.27
N THR A 15 -5.12 -1.45 16.40
CA THR A 15 -5.03 -2.88 16.14
C THR A 15 -3.71 -3.38 16.72
N ALA A 16 -3.76 -4.23 17.75
CA ALA A 16 -2.57 -4.78 18.37
C ALA A 16 -2.47 -6.29 18.14
N LEU A 17 -1.29 -6.75 17.74
CA LEU A 17 -0.91 -8.14 17.62
C LEU A 17 0.21 -8.43 18.60
N HIS A 18 -0.13 -9.08 19.72
CA HIS A 18 0.87 -9.53 20.69
C HIS A 18 1.65 -10.73 20.18
N THR A 19 2.99 -10.63 20.17
CA THR A 19 3.87 -11.74 19.77
C THR A 19 5.27 -11.57 20.32
N ASP A 20 5.82 -12.67 20.88
CA ASP A 20 7.20 -12.78 21.34
C ASP A 20 8.18 -13.33 20.28
N LYS A 21 7.69 -13.51 19.06
CA LYS A 21 8.44 -14.14 17.96
C LYS A 21 9.66 -13.33 17.51
N PHE A 22 9.58 -12.00 17.64
CA PHE A 22 10.57 -11.08 17.10
C PHE A 22 11.32 -10.31 18.19
N LYS A 23 12.49 -9.84 17.86
CA LYS A 23 13.28 -8.95 18.71
C LYS A 23 13.01 -7.46 18.43
N THR A 24 12.22 -7.20 17.41
CA THR A 24 11.83 -5.86 16.99
C THR A 24 10.32 -5.76 16.95
N ALA A 25 9.79 -4.68 17.47
CA ALA A 25 8.40 -4.29 17.30
C ALA A 25 8.22 -3.42 16.06
N ALA A 26 7.00 -3.37 15.57
CA ALA A 26 6.58 -2.50 14.49
C ALA A 26 5.31 -1.76 14.87
N MET A 27 5.23 -0.47 14.49
CA MET A 27 4.06 0.36 14.66
C MET A 27 3.80 1.16 13.39
N SER A 28 2.56 1.21 12.92
CA SER A 28 2.15 2.15 11.89
C SER A 28 1.04 3.05 12.38
N LEU A 29 1.05 4.30 11.95
CA LEU A 29 0.01 5.28 12.19
C LEU A 29 -0.39 5.84 10.83
N SER A 30 -1.65 5.72 10.44
CA SER A 30 -2.16 6.14 9.15
C SER A 30 -3.46 6.93 9.31
N LEU A 31 -3.57 8.01 8.55
CA LEU A 31 -4.82 8.74 8.34
C LEU A 31 -5.54 8.08 7.17
N LEU A 32 -6.85 7.87 7.28
CA LEU A 32 -7.62 7.29 6.18
C LEU A 32 -8.36 8.38 5.42
N ALA A 33 -8.25 8.37 4.11
CA ALA A 33 -8.97 9.29 3.23
C ALA A 33 -9.46 8.57 1.99
N GLN A 34 -10.60 8.98 1.45
CA GLN A 34 -11.04 8.49 0.14
C GLN A 34 -9.99 8.90 -0.91
N LEU A 35 -9.63 7.98 -1.79
CA LEU A 35 -8.72 8.27 -2.88
C LEU A 35 -9.41 9.16 -3.90
N ASP A 36 -8.93 10.36 -4.04
CA ASP A 36 -9.48 11.39 -4.91
C ASP A 36 -8.39 12.12 -5.69
N GLY A 37 -8.64 12.43 -6.97
CA GLY A 37 -7.65 13.07 -7.84
C GLY A 37 -7.17 14.44 -7.35
N GLU A 38 -8.04 15.20 -6.70
CA GLU A 38 -7.70 16.55 -6.24
C GLU A 38 -6.81 16.53 -4.98
N THR A 39 -6.93 15.50 -4.14
CA THR A 39 -6.27 15.44 -2.83
C THR A 39 -5.16 14.40 -2.74
N ALA A 40 -5.12 13.39 -3.62
CA ALA A 40 -4.19 12.28 -3.54
C ALA A 40 -2.72 12.68 -3.46
N SER A 41 -2.30 13.66 -4.27
CA SER A 41 -0.92 14.16 -4.24
C SER A 41 -0.60 14.92 -2.96
N MET A 42 -1.56 15.69 -2.41
CA MET A 42 -1.39 16.36 -1.12
C MET A 42 -1.30 15.37 0.03
N ASN A 43 -2.19 14.36 0.05
CA ASN A 43 -2.14 13.28 1.04
C ASN A 43 -0.81 12.53 0.99
N ALA A 44 -0.30 12.25 -0.22
CA ALA A 44 0.98 11.58 -0.40
C ALA A 44 2.19 12.42 0.04
N LEU A 45 2.08 13.74 -0.06
CA LEU A 45 3.15 14.67 0.28
C LEU A 45 3.27 14.91 1.80
N ILE A 46 2.14 14.97 2.51
CA ILE A 46 2.07 15.31 3.93
C ILE A 46 3.07 14.51 4.78
N PRO A 47 3.10 13.16 4.80
CA PRO A 47 4.02 12.42 5.68
C PRO A 47 5.49 12.73 5.42
N SER A 48 5.86 12.94 4.14
CA SER A 48 7.23 13.26 3.77
C SER A 48 7.65 14.66 4.26
N VAL A 49 6.77 15.64 4.19
CA VAL A 49 7.01 16.99 4.70
C VAL A 49 7.11 16.99 6.22
N LEU A 50 6.21 16.29 6.93
CA LEU A 50 6.21 16.19 8.39
C LEU A 50 7.49 15.49 8.91
N ARG A 51 8.01 14.52 8.17
CA ARG A 51 9.25 13.79 8.50
C ARG A 51 10.52 14.65 8.40
N ARG A 52 10.42 15.87 7.80
CA ARG A 52 11.56 16.80 7.68
C ARG A 52 12.01 17.40 9.00
N GLY A 53 11.12 17.48 9.99
CA GLY A 53 11.42 18.00 11.32
C GLY A 53 10.18 18.28 12.15
N THR A 54 10.36 18.24 13.44
CA THR A 54 9.33 18.53 14.45
C THR A 54 9.67 19.81 15.23
N ALA A 55 8.78 20.23 16.11
CA ALA A 55 9.04 21.37 17.01
C ALA A 55 10.26 21.12 17.91
N ARG A 56 10.50 19.86 18.31
CA ARG A 56 11.66 19.45 19.14
C ARG A 56 12.90 19.19 18.31
N CYS A 57 12.77 18.54 17.17
CA CYS A 57 13.85 18.19 16.26
C CYS A 57 13.63 18.93 14.93
N PRO A 58 14.12 20.18 14.81
CA PRO A 58 13.72 21.09 13.74
C PRO A 58 14.22 20.71 12.33
N ASP A 59 15.13 19.76 12.21
CA ASP A 59 15.72 19.31 10.96
C ASP A 59 15.96 17.77 10.95
N LEU A 60 16.37 17.25 9.79
CA LEU A 60 16.63 15.82 9.60
C LEU A 60 17.77 15.30 10.46
N ASP A 61 18.80 16.11 10.70
CA ASP A 61 19.99 15.67 11.42
C ASP A 61 19.68 15.52 12.91
N SER A 62 18.99 16.50 13.50
CA SER A 62 18.52 16.42 14.90
C SER A 62 17.52 15.29 15.10
N LEU A 63 16.64 15.06 14.14
CA LEU A 63 15.68 13.97 14.19
C LEU A 63 16.37 12.60 14.03
N ALA A 64 17.37 12.49 13.16
CA ALA A 64 18.19 11.28 13.02
C ALA A 64 18.96 10.99 14.32
N ALA A 65 19.63 12.00 14.88
CA ALA A 65 20.36 11.85 16.15
C ALA A 65 19.42 11.43 17.31
N TYR A 66 18.19 11.96 17.35
CA TYR A 66 17.20 11.53 18.33
C TYR A 66 16.82 10.05 18.15
N MET A 67 16.56 9.60 16.92
CA MET A 67 16.23 8.20 16.64
C MET A 67 17.40 7.25 16.89
N ASP A 68 18.63 7.68 16.59
CA ASP A 68 19.83 6.90 16.90
C ASP A 68 20.02 6.73 18.42
N GLY A 69 19.71 7.77 19.20
CA GLY A 69 19.67 7.71 20.67
C GLY A 69 18.61 6.74 21.22
N LEU A 70 17.62 6.35 20.40
CA LEU A 70 16.60 5.37 20.72
C LEU A 70 16.94 3.98 20.09
N TYR A 71 18.18 3.57 20.20
CA TYR A 71 18.70 2.28 19.68
C TYR A 71 18.44 2.06 18.19
N GLY A 72 18.49 3.13 17.40
CA GLY A 72 18.26 3.07 15.96
C GLY A 72 16.81 2.85 15.58
N LEU A 73 15.87 3.34 16.40
CA LEU A 73 14.46 3.44 16.02
C LEU A 73 14.34 4.09 14.64
N ARG A 74 13.51 3.53 13.79
CA ARG A 74 13.22 4.08 12.46
C ARG A 74 11.78 4.50 12.39
N ALA A 75 11.52 5.67 11.82
CA ALA A 75 10.19 6.17 11.54
C ALA A 75 10.19 6.76 10.12
N GLU A 76 9.51 6.09 9.20
CA GLU A 76 9.52 6.43 7.78
C GLU A 76 8.12 6.82 7.30
N PRO A 77 8.01 7.82 6.39
CA PRO A 77 6.75 8.18 5.79
C PRO A 77 6.29 7.07 4.85
N VAL A 78 5.02 6.72 4.95
CA VAL A 78 4.38 5.73 4.08
C VAL A 78 3.10 6.27 3.49
N VAL A 79 2.79 5.85 2.26
CA VAL A 79 1.50 6.08 1.61
C VAL A 79 1.08 4.78 0.97
N ARG A 80 -0.08 4.28 1.37
CA ARG A 80 -0.66 3.05 0.86
C ARG A 80 -2.05 3.33 0.29
N CYS A 81 -2.51 2.47 -0.62
CA CYS A 81 -3.91 2.36 -0.96
C CYS A 81 -4.40 0.95 -0.65
N VAL A 82 -5.60 0.86 -0.11
CA VAL A 82 -6.34 -0.38 0.09
C VAL A 82 -7.68 -0.20 -0.62
N GLY A 83 -7.81 -0.80 -1.80
CA GLY A 83 -8.90 -0.44 -2.71
C GLY A 83 -8.82 1.04 -3.08
N GLU A 84 -9.89 1.77 -2.81
CA GLU A 84 -9.99 3.21 -3.07
C GLU A 84 -9.80 4.08 -1.80
N ILE A 85 -9.23 3.51 -0.75
CA ILE A 85 -8.88 4.23 0.47
C ILE A 85 -7.37 4.48 0.48
N GLN A 86 -6.98 5.74 0.54
CA GLN A 86 -5.60 6.18 0.69
C GLN A 86 -5.25 6.30 2.17
N ALA A 87 -4.09 5.78 2.56
CA ALA A 87 -3.62 5.76 3.94
C ALA A 87 -2.21 6.37 4.05
N PRO A 88 -2.09 7.71 4.03
CA PRO A 88 -0.85 8.41 4.33
C PRO A 88 -0.54 8.34 5.82
N GLY A 89 0.74 8.20 6.16
CA GLY A 89 1.16 8.13 7.56
C GLY A 89 2.60 7.74 7.75
N PHE A 90 2.89 7.04 8.84
CA PHE A 90 4.23 6.64 9.24
C PHE A 90 4.29 5.16 9.59
N TYR A 91 5.46 4.59 9.38
CA TYR A 91 5.79 3.25 9.81
C TYR A 91 7.07 3.29 10.64
N ALA A 92 7.01 2.79 11.87
CA ALA A 92 8.14 2.72 12.77
C ALA A 92 8.53 1.28 13.06
N THR A 93 9.84 1.05 13.23
CA THR A 93 10.42 -0.19 13.76
C THR A 93 11.43 0.13 14.83
N PHE A 94 11.39 -0.63 15.91
CA PHE A 94 12.27 -0.42 17.08
C PHE A 94 12.52 -1.75 17.80
N PRO A 95 13.64 -1.88 18.52
CA PRO A 95 13.90 -3.05 19.34
C PRO A 95 12.87 -3.22 20.45
N GLU A 96 12.55 -4.46 20.79
CA GLU A 96 11.72 -4.79 21.95
C GLU A 96 12.41 -4.42 23.26
N ASP A 97 11.69 -3.83 24.21
CA ASP A 97 12.20 -3.40 25.53
C ASP A 97 12.92 -4.52 26.27
N ARG A 98 12.39 -5.76 26.18
CA ARG A 98 13.00 -6.96 26.76
C ARG A 98 14.37 -7.34 26.17
N CYS A 99 14.71 -6.81 25.00
CA CYS A 99 15.99 -7.06 24.31
C CYS A 99 17.03 -6.00 24.63
N LEU A 100 16.71 -4.97 25.42
CA LEU A 100 17.58 -3.86 25.75
C LEU A 100 18.32 -4.10 27.08
N PRO A 101 19.55 -3.58 27.20
CA PRO A 101 20.33 -3.71 28.45
C PRO A 101 19.81 -2.81 29.59
N GLY A 102 19.00 -1.81 29.29
CA GLY A 102 18.46 -0.81 30.21
C GLY A 102 16.98 -1.07 30.56
N ARG A 103 16.34 0.00 31.08
CA ARG A 103 14.90 0.01 31.38
C ARG A 103 14.15 1.03 30.52
N GLU A 104 14.69 1.29 29.33
CA GLU A 104 14.09 2.18 28.38
C GLU A 104 12.75 1.60 27.88
N ARG A 105 11.77 2.49 27.68
CA ARG A 105 10.44 2.15 27.15
C ARG A 105 10.35 2.65 25.71
N LEU A 106 10.84 1.84 24.80
CA LEU A 106 10.86 2.22 23.37
C LEU A 106 9.48 2.23 22.74
N LEU A 107 8.53 1.45 23.24
CA LEU A 107 7.14 1.53 22.78
C LEU A 107 6.56 2.93 22.99
N GLU A 108 6.72 3.50 24.19
CA GLU A 108 6.25 4.86 24.49
C GLU A 108 7.00 5.91 23.67
N ALA A 109 8.32 5.73 23.52
CA ALA A 109 9.15 6.63 22.71
C ALA A 109 8.77 6.59 21.21
N ALA A 110 8.50 5.40 20.68
CA ALA A 110 8.08 5.21 19.28
C ALA A 110 6.69 5.81 19.04
N ALA A 111 5.71 5.50 19.89
CA ALA A 111 4.38 6.10 19.83
C ALA A 111 4.45 7.63 19.95
N GLY A 112 5.22 8.13 20.92
CA GLY A 112 5.45 9.57 21.12
C GLY A 112 6.07 10.25 19.91
N LEU A 113 7.06 9.62 19.26
CA LEU A 113 7.68 10.14 18.03
C LEU A 113 6.67 10.19 16.88
N LEU A 114 5.87 9.13 16.66
CA LEU A 114 4.84 9.12 15.62
C LEU A 114 3.78 10.20 15.87
N GLY A 115 3.35 10.36 17.14
CA GLY A 115 2.45 11.44 17.54
C GLY A 115 3.07 12.82 17.30
N GLU A 116 4.33 13.02 17.66
CA GLU A 116 5.05 14.28 17.44
C GLU A 116 5.21 14.61 15.95
N LEU A 117 5.61 13.64 15.12
CA LEU A 117 5.68 13.81 13.67
C LEU A 117 4.32 14.23 13.10
N LEU A 118 3.24 13.62 13.58
CA LEU A 118 1.89 13.91 13.09
C LEU A 118 1.35 15.24 13.62
N LEU A 119 1.57 15.60 14.89
CA LEU A 119 0.85 16.69 15.58
C LEU A 119 1.69 17.94 15.83
N SER A 120 3.02 17.82 15.80
CA SER A 120 3.94 18.90 16.17
C SER A 120 5.05 19.11 15.13
N PRO A 121 4.70 19.21 13.82
CA PRO A 121 5.71 19.46 12.80
C PRO A 121 6.37 20.84 13.00
N ASN A 122 7.57 20.99 12.45
CA ASN A 122 8.23 22.28 12.40
C ASN A 122 7.45 23.24 11.49
N THR A 123 6.91 24.31 12.07
CA THR A 123 6.04 25.26 11.38
C THR A 123 6.46 26.71 11.64
N ARG A 124 6.07 27.61 10.76
CA ARG A 124 6.19 29.06 10.97
C ARG A 124 4.83 29.72 10.85
N GLY A 125 4.39 30.36 11.93
CA GLY A 125 3.05 30.97 11.98
C GLY A 125 1.90 29.97 11.77
N GLY A 126 2.10 28.70 12.19
CA GLY A 126 1.11 27.63 12.02
C GLY A 126 0.97 27.09 10.59
N LEU A 127 1.92 27.43 9.69
CA LEU A 127 2.03 26.88 8.36
C LEU A 127 3.28 26.01 8.23
N LEU A 128 3.22 24.97 7.43
CA LEU A 128 4.36 24.13 7.07
C LEU A 128 5.43 24.98 6.39
N LEU A 129 6.71 24.62 6.60
CA LEU A 129 7.83 25.40 6.07
C LEU A 129 7.88 25.31 4.54
N PRO A 130 7.92 26.44 3.81
CA PRO A 130 7.95 26.44 2.35
C PRO A 130 9.08 25.58 1.77
N ASP A 131 10.31 25.68 2.33
CA ASP A 131 11.47 24.94 1.86
C ASP A 131 11.29 23.42 2.01
N TYR A 132 10.57 22.96 3.04
CA TYR A 132 10.27 21.53 3.24
C TYR A 132 9.26 21.04 2.21
N VAL A 133 8.20 21.83 2.00
CA VAL A 133 7.16 21.49 1.03
C VAL A 133 7.75 21.46 -0.39
N GLU A 134 8.57 22.45 -0.76
CA GLU A 134 9.18 22.51 -2.09
C GLU A 134 10.05 21.29 -2.38
N ARG A 135 10.99 20.98 -1.47
CA ARG A 135 11.89 19.84 -1.64
C ARG A 135 11.16 18.49 -1.71
N GLU A 136 10.17 18.28 -0.87
CA GLU A 136 9.43 17.01 -0.87
C GLU A 136 8.44 16.93 -2.05
N ARG A 137 7.91 18.06 -2.53
CA ARG A 137 7.13 18.16 -3.75
C ARG A 137 7.93 17.72 -4.99
N GLU A 138 9.15 18.24 -5.14
CA GLU A 138 10.06 17.83 -6.21
C GLU A 138 10.35 16.33 -6.16
N ARG A 139 10.65 15.81 -4.96
CA ARG A 139 10.88 14.37 -4.75
C ARG A 139 9.64 13.54 -5.05
N LEU A 140 8.44 14.01 -4.70
CA LEU A 140 7.20 13.32 -5.03
C LEU A 140 6.99 13.26 -6.54
N ALA A 141 7.17 14.37 -7.26
CA ALA A 141 7.08 14.40 -8.71
C ALA A 141 8.11 13.46 -9.37
N GLU A 142 9.36 13.47 -8.88
CA GLU A 142 10.39 12.50 -9.33
C GLU A 142 10.00 11.05 -9.07
N ARG A 143 9.45 10.73 -7.90
CA ARG A 143 8.97 9.37 -7.57
C ARG A 143 7.84 8.94 -8.49
N ILE A 144 6.89 9.82 -8.81
CA ILE A 144 5.80 9.54 -9.73
C ILE A 144 6.37 9.28 -11.13
N ARG A 145 7.28 10.14 -11.61
CA ARG A 145 7.96 9.98 -12.89
C ARG A 145 8.78 8.69 -12.97
N ALA A 146 9.50 8.37 -11.91
CA ALA A 146 10.35 7.18 -11.82
C ALA A 146 9.57 5.85 -11.87
N ARG A 147 8.23 5.85 -11.65
CA ARG A 147 7.40 4.66 -11.85
C ARG A 147 7.53 4.06 -13.25
N ARG A 148 7.76 4.91 -14.26
CA ARG A 148 8.00 4.47 -15.65
C ARG A 148 9.30 3.69 -15.84
N ASN A 149 10.24 3.74 -14.89
CA ASN A 149 11.53 3.04 -15.00
C ASN A 149 11.36 1.53 -14.77
N ASN A 150 10.49 1.12 -13.86
CA ASN A 150 10.10 -0.28 -13.72
C ASN A 150 8.97 -0.61 -14.70
N LYS A 151 9.35 -1.10 -15.88
CA LYS A 151 8.40 -1.32 -16.97
C LYS A 151 7.37 -2.42 -16.68
N ASP A 152 7.72 -3.40 -15.86
CA ASP A 152 6.82 -4.47 -15.46
C ASP A 152 5.72 -3.95 -14.54
N ALA A 153 6.09 -3.23 -13.48
CA ALA A 153 5.14 -2.59 -12.59
C ALA A 153 4.33 -1.48 -13.31
N TYR A 154 4.99 -0.73 -14.22
CA TYR A 154 4.33 0.30 -15.01
C TYR A 154 3.22 -0.26 -15.91
N ALA A 155 3.44 -1.41 -16.56
CA ALA A 155 2.43 -2.04 -17.41
C ALA A 155 1.17 -2.43 -16.62
N VAL A 156 1.34 -2.94 -15.39
CA VAL A 156 0.21 -3.26 -14.50
C VAL A 156 -0.49 -1.99 -14.01
N LEU A 157 0.27 -0.97 -13.63
CA LEU A 157 -0.29 0.32 -13.23
C LEU A 157 -1.14 0.92 -14.35
N ARG A 158 -0.60 0.95 -15.58
CA ARG A 158 -1.34 1.47 -16.76
C ARG A 158 -2.58 0.65 -17.07
N LEU A 159 -2.51 -0.67 -16.89
CA LEU A 159 -3.69 -1.52 -17.04
C LEU A 159 -4.79 -1.09 -16.07
N VAL A 160 -4.48 -0.91 -14.77
CA VAL A 160 -5.45 -0.49 -13.77
C VAL A 160 -5.99 0.92 -14.07
N GLU A 161 -5.13 1.88 -14.41
CA GLU A 161 -5.54 3.23 -14.79
C GLU A 161 -6.51 3.22 -15.99
N LEU A 162 -6.25 2.43 -17.02
CA LEU A 162 -7.09 2.37 -18.22
C LEU A 162 -8.36 1.56 -17.99
N MET A 163 -8.27 0.47 -17.26
CA MET A 163 -9.40 -0.42 -16.96
C MET A 163 -10.40 0.26 -16.02
N CYS A 164 -9.89 1.07 -15.10
CA CYS A 164 -10.66 1.75 -14.05
C CYS A 164 -10.71 3.28 -14.26
N ALA A 165 -10.63 3.78 -15.49
CA ALA A 165 -10.48 5.20 -15.80
C ALA A 165 -11.55 6.13 -15.19
N CYS A 166 -12.75 5.59 -14.85
CA CYS A 166 -13.85 6.33 -14.22
C CYS A 166 -14.00 5.98 -12.73
N GLU A 167 -12.97 5.47 -12.09
CA GLU A 167 -12.98 5.01 -10.70
C GLU A 167 -11.78 5.62 -9.97
N SER A 168 -11.93 5.86 -8.66
CA SER A 168 -10.90 6.50 -7.84
C SER A 168 -9.55 5.76 -7.87
N ILE A 169 -9.57 4.44 -7.98
CA ILE A 169 -8.33 3.62 -8.03
C ILE A 169 -7.41 4.02 -9.21
N SER A 170 -7.96 4.58 -10.30
CA SER A 170 -7.16 5.03 -11.44
C SER A 170 -6.19 6.16 -11.11
N VAL A 171 -6.43 6.91 -10.04
CA VAL A 171 -5.58 8.02 -9.59
C VAL A 171 -4.23 7.52 -9.05
N GLY A 172 -4.25 6.37 -8.39
CA GLY A 172 -3.06 5.79 -7.74
C GLY A 172 -2.65 6.51 -6.45
N ALA A 173 -1.90 5.80 -5.62
CA ALA A 173 -1.57 6.22 -4.26
C ALA A 173 -0.77 7.53 -4.13
N LEU A 174 -0.04 7.95 -5.15
CA LEU A 174 0.78 9.19 -5.11
C LEU A 174 0.14 10.35 -5.89
N GLY A 175 -1.04 10.14 -6.48
CA GLY A 175 -1.65 11.12 -7.37
C GLY A 175 -0.89 11.29 -8.70
N SER A 176 -1.01 12.45 -9.31
CA SER A 176 -0.38 12.78 -10.59
C SER A 176 0.89 13.66 -10.43
N GLU A 177 1.79 13.60 -11.41
CA GLU A 177 2.98 14.46 -11.48
C GLU A 177 2.59 15.94 -11.54
N GLN A 178 1.61 16.27 -12.38
CA GLN A 178 1.14 17.64 -12.56
C GLN A 178 0.56 18.24 -11.27
N ASP A 179 -0.27 17.47 -10.55
CA ASP A 179 -0.83 17.93 -9.28
C ASP A 179 0.27 18.09 -8.23
N ALA A 180 1.19 17.12 -8.15
CA ALA A 180 2.32 17.17 -7.23
C ALA A 180 3.16 18.44 -7.42
N GLU A 181 3.48 18.83 -8.67
CA GLU A 181 4.27 20.03 -9.00
C GLU A 181 3.58 21.34 -8.62
N ASN A 182 2.25 21.35 -8.51
CA ASN A 182 1.47 22.56 -8.22
C ASN A 182 1.12 22.75 -6.74
N ILE A 183 1.53 21.85 -5.84
CA ILE A 183 1.21 21.95 -4.42
C ILE A 183 1.96 23.11 -3.77
N GLY A 184 1.21 24.11 -3.29
CA GLY A 184 1.75 25.21 -2.50
C GLY A 184 1.67 24.94 -0.99
N TYR A 185 2.63 25.47 -0.21
CA TYR A 185 2.72 25.24 1.23
C TYR A 185 1.48 25.71 2.02
N VAL A 186 0.80 26.78 1.57
CA VAL A 186 -0.43 27.29 2.23
C VAL A 186 -1.58 26.32 2.03
N ALA A 187 -1.78 25.84 0.79
CA ALA A 187 -2.82 24.86 0.45
C ALA A 187 -2.57 23.55 1.19
N LEU A 188 -1.32 23.06 1.18
CA LEU A 188 -0.94 21.84 1.90
C LEU A 188 -1.17 21.97 3.41
N SER A 189 -0.82 23.12 4.00
CA SER A 189 -1.05 23.36 5.45
C SER A 189 -2.51 23.38 5.81
N LYS A 190 -3.36 23.95 4.96
CA LYS A 190 -4.83 23.96 5.16
C LYS A 190 -5.37 22.53 5.04
N HIS A 191 -4.97 21.80 4.02
CA HIS A 191 -5.39 20.42 3.78
C HIS A 191 -4.95 19.47 4.91
N TYR A 192 -3.70 19.59 5.37
CA TYR A 192 -3.20 18.84 6.51
C TYR A 192 -4.04 19.03 7.77
N LYS A 193 -4.41 20.28 8.11
CA LYS A 193 -5.26 20.57 9.26
C LYS A 193 -6.67 19.99 9.11
N ALA A 194 -7.24 20.05 7.91
CA ALA A 194 -8.54 19.46 7.63
C ALA A 194 -8.48 17.94 7.77
N LEU A 195 -7.46 17.31 7.19
CA LEU A 195 -7.25 15.86 7.27
C LEU A 195 -7.08 15.38 8.72
N LEU A 196 -6.30 16.09 9.55
CA LEU A 196 -6.18 15.78 10.98
C LEU A 196 -7.51 15.85 11.74
N ALA A 197 -8.37 16.79 11.37
CA ALA A 197 -9.64 16.99 12.03
C ALA A 197 -10.69 15.93 11.65
N SER A 198 -10.69 15.45 10.41
CA SER A 198 -11.77 14.61 9.89
C SER A 198 -11.39 13.17 9.56
N ALA A 199 -10.11 12.87 9.31
CA ALA A 199 -9.72 11.51 8.91
C ALA A 199 -9.81 10.51 10.07
N PRO A 200 -10.42 9.32 9.88
CA PRO A 200 -10.19 8.21 10.78
C PRO A 200 -8.71 7.86 10.84
N VAL A 201 -8.25 7.46 12.02
CA VAL A 201 -6.85 7.08 12.27
C VAL A 201 -6.77 5.60 12.59
N GLU A 202 -5.95 4.88 11.85
CA GLU A 202 -5.61 3.49 12.14
C GLU A 202 -4.18 3.41 12.65
N VAL A 203 -4.04 2.85 13.84
CA VAL A 203 -2.74 2.50 14.41
C VAL A 203 -2.65 0.99 14.48
N PHE A 204 -1.59 0.44 13.92
CA PHE A 204 -1.27 -0.98 14.02
C PHE A 204 0.01 -1.15 14.84
N TYR A 205 -0.03 -2.03 15.83
CA TYR A 205 1.13 -2.45 16.62
C TYR A 205 1.34 -3.94 16.50
N CYS A 206 2.58 -4.36 16.36
CA CYS A 206 2.99 -5.76 16.42
C CYS A 206 4.28 -5.87 17.26
N GLY A 207 4.19 -6.55 18.40
CA GLY A 207 5.33 -6.68 19.32
C GLY A 207 4.98 -7.42 20.59
N GLY A 208 5.88 -7.36 21.57
CA GLY A 208 5.80 -8.06 22.83
C GLY A 208 5.03 -7.35 23.94
N ALA A 209 4.65 -6.09 23.77
CA ALA A 209 3.83 -5.37 24.74
C ALA A 209 2.39 -5.90 24.73
N ASP A 210 1.72 -5.85 25.86
CA ASP A 210 0.32 -6.19 25.96
C ASP A 210 -0.58 -5.06 25.41
N TRP A 211 -1.89 -5.33 25.40
CA TRP A 211 -2.89 -4.38 24.90
C TRP A 211 -2.89 -3.07 25.67
N ASP A 212 -2.85 -3.13 27.00
CA ASP A 212 -3.01 -1.96 27.86
C ASP A 212 -1.79 -1.04 27.75
N GLU A 213 -0.60 -1.61 27.65
CA GLU A 213 0.64 -0.87 27.39
C GLU A 213 0.60 -0.18 26.03
N ALA A 214 0.23 -0.90 24.96
CA ALA A 214 0.13 -0.34 23.61
C ALA A 214 -0.95 0.75 23.53
N ALA A 215 -2.14 0.49 24.08
CA ALA A 215 -3.26 1.44 24.08
C ALA A 215 -2.92 2.71 24.88
N SER A 216 -2.27 2.56 26.04
CA SER A 216 -1.81 3.71 26.84
C SER A 216 -0.79 4.56 26.10
N ALA A 217 0.23 3.95 25.51
CA ALA A 217 1.27 4.66 24.77
C ALA A 217 0.70 5.44 23.57
N VAL A 218 -0.16 4.81 22.77
CA VAL A 218 -0.79 5.44 21.61
C VAL A 218 -1.78 6.54 22.03
N SER A 219 -2.62 6.30 23.05
CA SER A 219 -3.57 7.30 23.56
C SER A 219 -2.85 8.53 24.09
N ALA A 220 -1.75 8.36 24.81
CA ALA A 220 -0.93 9.48 25.28
C ALA A 220 -0.29 10.26 24.13
N ALA A 221 0.22 9.57 23.11
CA ALA A 221 0.84 10.19 21.94
C ALA A 221 -0.14 11.00 21.08
N LEU A 222 -1.41 10.59 21.04
CA LEU A 222 -2.46 11.23 20.23
C LEU A 222 -3.46 12.06 21.08
N ALA A 223 -3.21 12.26 22.35
CA ALA A 223 -4.13 12.97 23.27
C ALA A 223 -4.51 14.38 22.79
N THR A 224 -3.64 15.05 22.04
CA THR A 224 -3.86 16.41 21.51
C THR A 224 -4.33 16.43 20.05
N LEU A 225 -4.70 15.28 19.49
CA LEU A 225 -5.18 15.19 18.10
C LEU A 225 -6.46 16.04 17.96
N PRO A 226 -6.47 17.07 17.10
CA PRO A 226 -7.65 17.88 16.89
C PRO A 226 -8.74 17.03 16.22
N ARG A 227 -9.95 17.06 16.79
CA ARG A 227 -11.08 16.29 16.25
C ARG A 227 -12.27 17.19 15.95
N GLY A 228 -12.73 17.11 14.69
CA GLY A 228 -14.01 17.61 14.22
C GLY A 228 -14.99 16.47 13.96
N GLU A 229 -15.85 16.65 13.00
CA GLU A 229 -16.68 15.58 12.45
C GLU A 229 -15.79 14.60 11.66
N ILE A 230 -15.87 13.32 12.02
CA ILE A 230 -15.07 12.28 11.36
C ILE A 230 -15.77 11.85 10.08
N ASP A 231 -15.02 11.85 8.99
CA ASP A 231 -15.47 11.36 7.71
C ASP A 231 -15.43 9.83 7.67
N TRP A 232 -16.59 9.21 7.75
CA TRP A 232 -16.78 7.76 7.66
C TRP A 232 -17.19 7.31 6.26
N GLU A 233 -17.36 8.23 5.31
CA GLU A 233 -17.76 7.91 3.93
C GLU A 233 -16.55 7.40 3.12
N LEU A 234 -15.89 6.37 3.66
CA LEU A 234 -14.76 5.71 3.04
C LEU A 234 -15.20 4.37 2.46
N GLY A 235 -14.90 4.13 1.20
CA GLY A 235 -15.29 2.88 0.57
C GLY A 235 -14.54 2.60 -0.73
N THR A 236 -14.73 1.39 -1.21
CA THR A 236 -14.24 0.96 -2.53
C THR A 236 -15.43 0.58 -3.40
N ASP A 237 -15.56 1.22 -4.56
CA ASP A 237 -16.59 0.87 -5.55
C ASP A 237 -16.16 -0.40 -6.28
N ILE A 238 -16.90 -1.51 -6.07
CA ILE A 238 -16.67 -2.78 -6.77
C ILE A 238 -17.65 -2.89 -7.92
N ARG A 239 -17.13 -2.72 -9.13
CA ARG A 239 -17.95 -2.83 -10.34
C ARG A 239 -18.04 -4.27 -10.81
N MET A 240 -19.27 -4.76 -10.89
CA MET A 240 -19.59 -6.16 -11.16
C MET A 240 -19.59 -6.51 -12.65
N ASN A 241 -19.86 -5.54 -13.52
CA ASN A 241 -20.06 -5.80 -14.93
C ASN A 241 -19.19 -4.93 -15.82
N SER A 242 -18.65 -5.52 -16.89
CA SER A 242 -18.16 -4.77 -18.03
C SER A 242 -19.35 -4.33 -18.89
N LEU A 243 -19.40 -3.07 -19.28
CA LEU A 243 -20.41 -2.55 -20.22
C LEU A 243 -20.11 -2.96 -21.66
N GLU A 244 -18.95 -3.52 -21.93
CA GLU A 244 -18.49 -3.86 -23.29
C GLU A 244 -18.37 -5.37 -23.46
N ALA A 245 -18.90 -5.85 -24.58
CA ALA A 245 -18.83 -7.26 -24.95
C ALA A 245 -17.43 -7.70 -25.37
N GLU A 246 -16.61 -6.78 -25.93
CA GLU A 246 -15.28 -7.05 -26.41
C GLU A 246 -14.22 -6.43 -25.52
N PRO A 247 -13.06 -7.12 -25.33
CA PRO A 247 -11.95 -6.58 -24.56
C PRO A 247 -11.37 -5.30 -25.18
N ARG A 248 -11.17 -4.27 -24.39
CA ARG A 248 -10.41 -3.08 -24.82
C ARG A 248 -8.94 -3.41 -24.95
N VAL A 249 -8.31 -2.94 -26.03
CA VAL A 249 -6.89 -3.15 -26.28
C VAL A 249 -6.19 -1.80 -26.42
N PHE A 250 -5.24 -1.55 -25.54
CA PHE A 250 -4.42 -0.35 -25.55
C PHE A 250 -2.97 -0.71 -25.90
N ARG A 251 -2.29 0.19 -26.60
CA ARG A 251 -0.88 0.02 -27.00
C ARG A 251 -0.11 1.29 -26.75
N GLU A 252 0.97 1.17 -25.98
CA GLU A 252 1.92 2.25 -25.75
C GLU A 252 3.28 1.87 -26.33
N ARG A 253 3.95 2.79 -27.02
CA ARG A 253 5.30 2.57 -27.57
C ARG A 253 6.33 3.09 -26.57
N MET A 254 7.31 2.24 -26.28
CA MET A 254 8.46 2.56 -25.44
C MET A 254 9.71 1.93 -26.06
N GLU A 255 10.89 2.52 -25.79
CA GLU A 255 12.16 1.90 -26.15
C GLU A 255 12.46 0.74 -25.17
N LEU A 256 12.18 -0.48 -25.62
CA LEU A 256 12.30 -1.69 -24.83
C LEU A 256 12.87 -2.82 -25.70
N SER A 257 13.69 -3.67 -25.08
CA SER A 257 14.14 -4.94 -25.71
C SER A 257 13.05 -6.01 -25.71
N GLN A 258 12.04 -5.89 -24.85
CA GLN A 258 10.95 -6.86 -24.68
C GLN A 258 9.62 -6.14 -24.50
N GLY A 259 8.57 -6.69 -25.11
CA GLY A 259 7.21 -6.21 -24.90
C GLY A 259 6.71 -6.54 -23.49
N LYS A 260 5.88 -5.66 -22.95
CA LYS A 260 5.14 -5.91 -21.69
C LYS A 260 3.67 -6.12 -22.03
N LEU A 261 3.14 -7.27 -21.64
CA LEU A 261 1.75 -7.65 -21.82
C LEU A 261 1.08 -7.67 -20.44
N ALA A 262 0.03 -6.89 -20.31
CA ALA A 262 -0.82 -6.91 -19.12
C ALA A 262 -2.28 -7.16 -19.52
N LEU A 263 -2.97 -8.02 -18.76
CA LEU A 263 -4.38 -8.36 -18.96
C LEU A 263 -5.13 -8.21 -17.64
N GLY A 264 -6.35 -7.73 -17.68
CA GLY A 264 -7.18 -7.52 -16.49
C GLY A 264 -8.60 -8.01 -16.69
N TRP A 265 -9.17 -8.55 -15.62
CA TRP A 265 -10.57 -8.96 -15.54
C TRP A 265 -11.20 -8.41 -14.27
N ARG A 266 -12.47 -8.08 -14.34
CA ARG A 266 -13.27 -7.84 -13.15
C ARG A 266 -13.83 -9.17 -12.67
N LEU A 267 -13.69 -9.40 -11.37
CA LEU A 267 -14.16 -10.63 -10.75
C LEU A 267 -15.65 -10.56 -10.35
N GLY A 268 -16.24 -9.35 -10.42
CA GLY A 268 -17.61 -9.13 -9.97
C GLY A 268 -17.70 -9.04 -8.45
N GLU A 269 -18.64 -9.69 -7.87
CA GLU A 269 -19.15 -9.59 -6.51
C GLU A 269 -18.12 -9.33 -5.37
N CYS A 270 -18.63 -8.73 -4.31
CA CYS A 270 -17.94 -8.63 -3.04
C CYS A 270 -17.62 -10.05 -2.54
N MET A 271 -16.35 -10.33 -2.30
CA MET A 271 -15.92 -11.68 -1.92
C MET A 271 -16.09 -11.86 -0.43
N GLU A 272 -16.95 -12.77 -0.04
CA GLU A 272 -17.04 -13.25 1.34
C GLU A 272 -15.80 -14.09 1.72
N GLU A 273 -15.52 -14.27 3.01
CA GLU A 273 -14.30 -14.97 3.47
C GLU A 273 -14.04 -16.35 2.82
N PRO A 274 -15.04 -17.23 2.62
CA PRO A 274 -14.82 -18.50 1.95
C PRO A 274 -14.31 -18.36 0.53
N ASP A 275 -14.81 -17.36 -0.19
CA ASP A 275 -14.43 -17.09 -1.57
C ASP A 275 -13.03 -16.50 -1.68
N LEU A 276 -12.61 -15.71 -0.70
CA LEU A 276 -11.23 -15.19 -0.62
C LEU A 276 -10.21 -16.31 -0.51
N ALA A 277 -10.48 -17.35 0.27
CA ALA A 277 -9.58 -18.50 0.40
C ALA A 277 -9.51 -19.29 -0.92
N ALA A 278 -10.65 -19.54 -1.56
CA ALA A 278 -10.74 -20.20 -2.86
C ALA A 278 -10.02 -19.37 -3.95
N LEU A 279 -10.20 -18.07 -3.95
CA LEU A 279 -9.56 -17.15 -4.89
C LEU A 279 -8.03 -17.10 -4.75
N ARG A 280 -7.51 -17.17 -3.52
CA ARG A 280 -6.06 -17.28 -3.28
C ARG A 280 -5.49 -18.57 -3.88
N VAL A 281 -6.17 -19.70 -3.67
CA VAL A 281 -5.77 -20.98 -4.27
C VAL A 281 -5.91 -20.94 -5.78
N PHE A 282 -7.02 -20.39 -6.30
CA PHE A 282 -7.20 -20.17 -7.73
C PHE A 282 -6.04 -19.38 -8.34
N ASN A 283 -5.69 -18.24 -7.75
CA ASN A 283 -4.58 -17.43 -8.23
C ASN A 283 -3.25 -18.20 -8.18
N ALA A 284 -3.00 -18.97 -7.12
CA ALA A 284 -1.80 -19.78 -7.00
C ALA A 284 -1.70 -20.86 -8.08
N VAL A 285 -2.83 -21.51 -8.43
CA VAL A 285 -2.89 -22.48 -9.56
C VAL A 285 -2.72 -21.77 -10.90
N TYR A 286 -3.35 -20.61 -11.08
CA TYR A 286 -3.34 -19.90 -12.37
C TYR A 286 -1.97 -19.31 -12.71
N GLY A 287 -1.46 -18.40 -11.86
CA GLY A 287 -0.19 -17.69 -12.16
C GLY A 287 0.58 -17.20 -10.93
N GLY A 288 0.13 -17.52 -9.71
CA GLY A 288 0.67 -16.96 -8.47
C GLY A 288 1.88 -17.71 -7.88
N CYS A 289 2.29 -18.85 -8.47
CA CYS A 289 3.43 -19.60 -7.95
C CYS A 289 4.20 -20.32 -9.09
N PRO A 290 5.43 -20.84 -8.84
CA PRO A 290 6.24 -21.51 -9.85
C PRO A 290 5.64 -22.82 -10.42
N SER A 291 4.70 -23.44 -9.71
CA SER A 291 3.97 -24.62 -10.22
C SER A 291 2.68 -24.26 -10.97
N SER A 292 2.40 -22.98 -11.17
CA SER A 292 1.18 -22.48 -11.80
C SER A 292 1.10 -22.79 -13.29
N LYS A 293 -0.14 -22.76 -13.82
CA LYS A 293 -0.41 -22.98 -15.24
C LYS A 293 0.31 -21.99 -16.14
N LEU A 294 0.33 -20.70 -15.79
CA LEU A 294 1.03 -19.68 -16.58
C LEU A 294 2.54 -19.94 -16.59
N PHE A 295 3.13 -20.24 -15.44
CA PHE A 295 4.55 -20.53 -15.38
C PHE A 295 4.89 -21.80 -16.18
N GLN A 296 4.16 -22.89 -15.98
CA GLN A 296 4.47 -24.17 -16.60
C GLN A 296 4.15 -24.20 -18.11
N ASN A 297 3.05 -23.62 -18.56
CA ASN A 297 2.59 -23.76 -19.93
C ASN A 297 3.08 -22.62 -20.84
N VAL A 298 3.05 -21.35 -20.36
CA VAL A 298 3.43 -20.20 -21.18
C VAL A 298 4.95 -20.03 -21.19
N ARG A 299 5.60 -20.13 -20.00
CA ARG A 299 7.04 -19.91 -19.88
C ARG A 299 7.83 -21.18 -20.18
N GLU A 300 7.63 -22.28 -19.40
CA GLU A 300 8.51 -23.45 -19.46
C GLU A 300 8.26 -24.31 -20.72
N ARG A 301 7.03 -24.71 -20.98
CA ARG A 301 6.72 -25.61 -22.08
C ARG A 301 6.80 -24.97 -23.47
N ARG A 302 6.24 -23.73 -23.58
CA ARG A 302 6.16 -23.04 -24.87
C ARG A 302 7.22 -21.97 -25.07
N SER A 303 7.97 -21.60 -24.05
CA SER A 303 9.01 -20.57 -24.08
C SER A 303 8.58 -19.25 -24.72
N LEU A 304 7.31 -18.85 -24.50
CA LEU A 304 6.71 -17.66 -25.12
C LEU A 304 7.06 -16.36 -24.38
N CYS A 305 7.50 -16.47 -23.12
CA CYS A 305 7.75 -15.31 -22.28
C CYS A 305 8.89 -15.56 -21.28
N TYR A 306 9.47 -14.48 -20.74
CA TYR A 306 10.46 -14.54 -19.66
C TYR A 306 9.82 -14.79 -18.30
N TYR A 307 8.64 -14.20 -18.09
CA TYR A 307 7.78 -14.49 -16.97
C TYR A 307 6.32 -14.33 -17.39
N ALA A 308 5.43 -15.04 -16.73
CA ALA A 308 4.01 -14.83 -16.74
C ALA A 308 3.48 -15.09 -15.32
N SER A 309 2.82 -14.12 -14.74
CA SER A 309 2.29 -14.21 -13.39
C SER A 309 0.89 -13.59 -13.30
N SER A 310 0.10 -14.05 -12.34
CA SER A 310 -1.17 -13.43 -12.00
C SER A 310 -1.18 -12.93 -10.57
N GLY A 311 -1.98 -11.89 -10.33
CA GLY A 311 -2.29 -11.34 -9.02
C GLY A 311 -3.77 -11.03 -8.94
N VAL A 312 -4.31 -11.08 -7.72
CA VAL A 312 -5.70 -10.71 -7.44
C VAL A 312 -5.70 -9.54 -6.47
N ASP A 313 -6.37 -8.46 -6.85
CA ASP A 313 -6.76 -7.40 -5.94
C ASP A 313 -8.13 -7.75 -5.37
N THR A 314 -8.14 -8.24 -4.14
CA THR A 314 -9.36 -8.67 -3.45
C THR A 314 -10.21 -7.49 -2.98
N GLN A 315 -9.62 -6.31 -2.83
CA GLN A 315 -10.33 -5.10 -2.39
C GLN A 315 -11.09 -4.45 -3.53
N LYS A 316 -10.56 -4.57 -4.76
CA LYS A 316 -11.20 -4.00 -5.96
C LYS A 316 -11.89 -5.05 -6.83
N GLY A 317 -11.70 -6.32 -6.53
CA GLY A 317 -12.25 -7.42 -7.33
C GLY A 317 -11.62 -7.51 -8.72
N LEU A 318 -10.30 -7.42 -8.82
CA LEU A 318 -9.57 -7.49 -10.09
C LEU A 318 -8.65 -8.72 -10.12
N LEU A 319 -8.65 -9.42 -11.26
CA LEU A 319 -7.60 -10.38 -11.63
C LEU A 319 -6.70 -9.71 -12.66
N LEU A 320 -5.41 -9.65 -12.36
CA LEU A 320 -4.39 -9.02 -13.20
C LEU A 320 -3.35 -10.06 -13.61
N VAL A 321 -2.96 -10.05 -14.87
CA VAL A 321 -1.86 -10.87 -15.39
C VAL A 321 -0.82 -9.95 -15.99
N ALA A 322 0.45 -10.22 -15.69
CA ALA A 322 1.60 -9.54 -16.26
C ALA A 322 2.58 -10.55 -16.89
N SER A 323 3.15 -10.17 -18.02
CA SER A 323 4.11 -10.99 -18.73
C SER A 323 5.12 -10.14 -19.51
N ALA A 324 6.36 -10.59 -19.59
CA ALA A 324 7.39 -10.01 -20.47
C ALA A 324 7.60 -10.97 -21.66
N VAL A 325 7.32 -10.48 -22.85
CA VAL A 325 7.28 -11.28 -24.07
C VAL A 325 8.20 -10.70 -25.16
N ASN A 326 8.75 -11.54 -26.03
CA ASN A 326 9.31 -11.04 -27.28
C ASN A 326 8.19 -10.53 -28.19
N PHE A 327 8.44 -9.46 -28.94
CA PHE A 327 7.42 -8.83 -29.79
C PHE A 327 6.76 -9.80 -30.76
N GLU A 328 7.52 -10.74 -31.32
CA GLU A 328 7.04 -11.78 -32.23
C GLU A 328 6.13 -12.81 -31.56
N ASN A 329 6.30 -13.05 -30.26
CA ASN A 329 5.53 -14.03 -29.48
C ASN A 329 4.28 -13.44 -28.82
N PHE A 330 4.01 -12.13 -28.96
CA PHE A 330 2.94 -11.44 -28.28
C PHE A 330 1.56 -12.10 -28.47
N GLY A 331 1.20 -12.43 -29.74
CA GLY A 331 -0.08 -13.07 -30.06
C GLY A 331 -0.20 -14.45 -29.41
N ALA A 332 0.81 -15.29 -29.60
CA ALA A 332 0.83 -16.64 -29.05
C ALA A 332 0.82 -16.68 -27.52
N ALA A 333 1.54 -15.76 -26.87
CA ALA A 333 1.55 -15.65 -25.41
C ALA A 333 0.19 -15.21 -24.87
N ARG A 334 -0.46 -14.22 -25.50
CA ARG A 334 -1.81 -13.78 -25.15
C ARG A 334 -2.82 -14.93 -25.27
N GLU A 335 -2.81 -15.63 -26.41
CA GLU A 335 -3.73 -16.76 -26.66
C GLU A 335 -3.52 -17.88 -25.64
N GLU A 336 -2.28 -18.20 -25.30
CA GLU A 336 -1.99 -19.25 -24.31
C GLU A 336 -2.43 -18.83 -22.90
N ILE A 337 -2.19 -17.58 -22.49
CA ILE A 337 -2.65 -17.05 -21.19
C ILE A 337 -4.18 -17.18 -21.09
N LEU A 338 -4.92 -16.81 -22.13
CA LEU A 338 -6.37 -16.94 -22.19
C LEU A 338 -6.82 -18.41 -22.18
N ALA A 339 -6.14 -19.30 -22.92
CA ALA A 339 -6.43 -20.72 -22.94
C ALA A 339 -6.25 -21.37 -21.55
N GLN A 340 -5.23 -20.96 -20.79
CA GLN A 340 -5.04 -21.44 -19.41
C GLN A 340 -6.14 -20.93 -18.46
N LEU A 341 -6.68 -19.74 -18.66
CA LEU A 341 -7.83 -19.25 -17.90
C LEU A 341 -9.08 -20.06 -18.22
N GLU A 342 -9.33 -20.35 -19.49
CA GLU A 342 -10.46 -21.20 -19.89
C GLU A 342 -10.32 -22.64 -19.37
N ALA A 343 -9.10 -23.20 -19.30
CA ALA A 343 -8.84 -24.48 -18.67
C ALA A 343 -9.20 -24.45 -17.17
N MET A 344 -8.89 -23.35 -16.46
CA MET A 344 -9.29 -23.14 -15.06
C MET A 344 -10.83 -23.13 -14.94
N ARG A 345 -11.53 -22.42 -15.83
CA ARG A 345 -13.03 -22.34 -15.85
C ARG A 345 -13.67 -23.71 -16.07
N ARG A 346 -13.05 -24.58 -16.86
CA ARG A 346 -13.53 -25.95 -17.08
C ARG A 346 -13.15 -26.93 -15.97
N GLY A 347 -12.43 -26.46 -14.94
CA GLY A 347 -11.97 -27.31 -13.85
C GLY A 347 -10.81 -28.24 -14.22
N GLU A 348 -10.09 -27.97 -15.29
CA GLU A 348 -8.92 -28.73 -15.74
C GLU A 348 -7.72 -28.41 -14.86
N ILE A 349 -7.77 -28.86 -13.60
CA ILE A 349 -6.73 -28.67 -12.58
C ILE A 349 -6.26 -30.04 -12.13
N SER A 350 -4.98 -30.34 -12.33
CA SER A 350 -4.40 -31.58 -11.88
C SER A 350 -4.20 -31.60 -10.35
N PRO A 351 -4.21 -32.79 -9.71
CA PRO A 351 -3.91 -32.90 -8.28
C PRO A 351 -2.55 -32.28 -7.91
N ALA A 352 -1.54 -32.39 -8.77
CA ALA A 352 -0.21 -31.83 -8.53
C ALA A 352 -0.21 -30.30 -8.52
N GLU A 353 -0.95 -29.66 -9.44
CA GLU A 353 -1.13 -28.19 -9.47
C GLU A 353 -1.84 -27.71 -8.20
N LEU A 354 -2.91 -28.40 -7.80
CA LEU A 354 -3.68 -28.03 -6.62
C LEU A 354 -2.85 -28.18 -5.32
N ASP A 355 -2.11 -29.27 -5.17
CA ASP A 355 -1.24 -29.50 -4.02
C ASP A 355 -0.07 -28.51 -3.97
N GLY A 356 0.52 -28.17 -5.12
CA GLY A 356 1.53 -27.14 -5.24
C GLY A 356 1.01 -25.76 -4.78
N ALA A 357 -0.17 -25.38 -5.25
CA ALA A 357 -0.82 -24.13 -4.90
C ALA A 357 -1.16 -24.06 -3.40
N ARG A 358 -1.73 -25.11 -2.82
CA ARG A 358 -2.03 -25.19 -1.38
C ARG A 358 -0.77 -25.03 -0.53
N ARG A 359 0.32 -25.72 -0.89
CA ARG A 359 1.62 -25.56 -0.18
C ARG A 359 2.16 -24.13 -0.30
N SER A 360 2.06 -23.52 -1.47
CA SER A 360 2.48 -22.14 -1.69
C SER A 360 1.67 -21.17 -0.82
N CYS A 361 0.34 -21.30 -0.80
CA CYS A 361 -0.53 -20.48 0.03
C CYS A 361 -0.24 -20.68 1.53
N ALA A 362 -0.10 -21.92 1.98
CA ALA A 362 0.23 -22.22 3.38
C ALA A 362 1.61 -21.71 3.79
N GLY A 363 2.59 -21.74 2.86
CA GLY A 363 3.93 -21.18 3.09
C GLY A 363 3.94 -19.66 3.24
N ALA A 364 3.09 -18.96 2.48
CA ALA A 364 2.96 -17.50 2.55
C ALA A 364 2.26 -17.00 3.83
N LEU A 365 1.53 -17.88 4.54
CA LEU A 365 0.85 -17.57 5.81
C LEU A 365 1.71 -17.84 7.06
N ARG A 366 2.89 -18.43 6.89
CA ARG A 366 3.85 -18.75 7.98
C ARG A 366 4.95 -17.71 8.10
#